data_f35665d615f7baabb98e26ee6bdadcf8
#
_entry.id   f35665d615f7baabb98e26ee6bdadcf8
#
_cell.length_a   1.000
_cell.length_b   1.000
_cell.length_c   1.000
_cell.angle_alpha   90.00
_cell.angle_beta   90.00
_cell.angle_gamma   90.00
#
_symmetry.space_group_name_H-M   'P 1'
#
loop_
_entity.id
_entity.type
_entity.pdbx_description
1 polymer ?
#
loop_
_entity_poly.entity_id
_entity_poly.type
_entity_poly.pdbx_seq_one_letter_code
_entity_poly.pdbx_strand_id
1 'polypeptide(L)'
;ARPDYWRMARAIYAAGFRTGELAHNCFSYHFTPAGSMMETGAHAIGCTVFAGGTGQTEQQVGAMAELKPAGYIGTPSFLKIIVEKAGEMGVPLPSVTKALVSGEAFPPSLRDWLAERGIAGYQCYATADLGLIAYETESREGLVLDEGVIVEIVRPGTGDPVPEGEVGELVITTLNPDYPLIRFGTGDLSAVLPGQCPTGRTNVRIKGWMGRADQTTKVRGMFVHPGQVAEVVK
;
A
#
# COMPACT_ATOMS: atom_id res chain seq x y z
N ALA A 1 6.57 20.19 12.55
CA ALA A 1 6.21 18.85 12.08
C ALA A 1 7.43 18.20 11.45
N ARG A 2 7.67 16.92 11.68
CA ARG A 2 8.75 16.20 11.02
C ARG A 2 8.46 16.11 9.54
N PRO A 3 9.43 16.33 8.63
CA PRO A 3 9.25 15.95 7.24
C PRO A 3 8.90 14.45 7.19
N ASP A 4 7.91 14.08 6.38
CA ASP A 4 7.43 12.69 6.28
C ASP A 4 6.99 12.08 7.63
N TYR A 5 6.08 12.75 8.32
CA TYR A 5 5.54 12.31 9.60
C TYR A 5 5.02 10.86 9.56
N TRP A 6 4.36 10.46 8.47
CA TRP A 6 3.81 9.12 8.27
C TRP A 6 4.78 8.12 7.64
N ARG A 7 6.03 8.50 7.39
CA ARG A 7 7.13 7.64 6.88
C ARG A 7 6.89 7.06 5.48
N MET A 8 6.03 7.71 4.67
CA MET A 8 5.68 7.23 3.32
C MET A 8 6.84 7.31 2.32
N ALA A 9 7.86 8.13 2.58
CA ALA A 9 9.02 8.32 1.70
C ALA A 9 9.69 7.00 1.29
N ARG A 10 9.80 6.04 2.22
CA ARG A 10 10.42 4.73 1.96
C ARG A 10 9.66 3.91 0.92
N ALA A 11 8.34 3.85 1.05
CA ALA A 11 7.48 3.15 0.10
C ALA A 11 7.52 3.82 -1.28
N ILE A 12 7.46 5.16 -1.31
CA ILE A 12 7.51 5.94 -2.56
C ILE A 12 8.86 5.75 -3.27
N TYR A 13 9.97 5.79 -2.50
CA TYR A 13 11.31 5.52 -3.05
C TYR A 13 11.44 4.08 -3.56
N ALA A 14 10.92 3.09 -2.82
CA ALA A 14 10.94 1.68 -3.22
C ALA A 14 10.10 1.41 -4.47
N ALA A 15 9.02 2.17 -4.68
CA ALA A 15 8.22 2.16 -5.90
C ALA A 15 8.91 2.83 -7.12
N GLY A 16 10.13 3.32 -6.95
CA GLY A 16 10.95 3.85 -8.05
C GLY A 16 10.89 5.36 -8.24
N PHE A 17 10.18 6.12 -7.39
CA PHE A 17 10.19 7.58 -7.47
C PHE A 17 11.53 8.16 -7.03
N ARG A 18 11.94 9.26 -7.68
CA ARG A 18 13.23 9.92 -7.44
C ARG A 18 13.09 11.44 -7.41
N THR A 19 14.09 12.10 -6.81
CA THR A 19 14.18 13.55 -6.73
C THR A 19 13.97 14.22 -8.10
N GLY A 20 13.16 15.27 -8.14
CA GLY A 20 12.84 16.05 -9.34
C GLY A 20 11.68 15.47 -10.17
N GLU A 21 11.20 14.28 -9.86
CA GLU A 21 10.04 13.70 -10.56
C GLU A 21 8.72 14.30 -10.06
N LEU A 22 7.73 14.36 -10.95
CA LEU A 22 6.35 14.71 -10.64
C LEU A 22 5.57 13.44 -10.32
N ALA A 23 4.94 13.38 -9.15
CA ALA A 23 4.01 12.35 -8.74
C ALA A 23 2.57 12.86 -8.84
N HIS A 24 1.69 12.10 -9.48
CA HIS A 24 0.26 12.37 -9.54
C HIS A 24 -0.45 11.64 -8.41
N ASN A 25 -0.88 12.39 -7.37
CA ASN A 25 -1.47 11.82 -6.17
C ASN A 25 -3.00 11.86 -6.22
N CYS A 26 -3.62 10.70 -6.30
CA CYS A 26 -5.08 10.53 -6.35
C CYS A 26 -5.69 10.03 -5.03
N PHE A 27 -4.98 10.08 -3.91
CA PHE A 27 -5.60 9.90 -2.61
C PHE A 27 -6.42 11.13 -2.19
N SER A 28 -7.46 10.88 -1.39
CA SER A 28 -8.34 11.95 -0.90
C SER A 28 -7.60 12.90 0.04
N TYR A 29 -7.88 14.20 -0.13
CA TYR A 29 -7.48 15.27 0.78
C TYR A 29 -8.63 15.75 1.69
N HIS A 30 -9.81 15.11 1.57
CA HIS A 30 -11.01 15.46 2.32
C HIS A 30 -11.28 14.48 3.46
N PHE A 31 -11.36 14.96 4.70
CA PHE A 31 -11.69 14.21 5.91
C PHE A 31 -10.84 12.96 6.16
N THR A 32 -9.67 12.87 5.54
CA THR A 32 -8.70 11.79 5.69
C THR A 32 -7.29 12.34 5.47
N PRO A 33 -6.26 11.82 6.15
CA PRO A 33 -4.89 12.26 5.93
C PRO A 33 -4.24 11.65 4.67
N ALA A 34 -4.91 10.73 3.97
CA ALA A 34 -4.28 9.88 2.94
C ALA A 34 -3.53 10.67 1.85
N GLY A 35 -4.14 11.73 1.29
CA GLY A 35 -3.50 12.60 0.32
C GLY A 35 -2.25 13.28 0.89
N SER A 36 -2.37 13.89 2.07
CA SER A 36 -1.26 14.57 2.75
C SER A 36 -0.15 13.61 3.19
N MET A 37 -0.49 12.38 3.58
CA MET A 37 0.49 11.35 3.92
C MET A 37 1.42 11.07 2.74
N MET A 38 0.86 10.81 1.58
CA MET A 38 1.61 10.51 0.36
C MET A 38 2.38 11.73 -0.14
N GLU A 39 1.76 12.91 -0.10
CA GLU A 39 2.38 14.16 -0.52
C GLU A 39 3.63 14.49 0.31
N THR A 40 3.53 14.44 1.65
CA THR A 40 4.68 14.71 2.51
C THR A 40 5.81 13.70 2.33
N GLY A 41 5.47 12.42 2.12
CA GLY A 41 6.46 11.39 1.80
C GLY A 41 7.15 11.62 0.45
N ALA A 42 6.41 12.01 -0.57
CA ALA A 42 6.96 12.35 -1.89
C ALA A 42 7.87 13.60 -1.84
N HIS A 43 7.45 14.63 -1.12
CA HIS A 43 8.27 15.83 -0.89
C HIS A 43 9.56 15.49 -0.14
N ALA A 44 9.52 14.56 0.83
CA ALA A 44 10.72 14.18 1.61
C ALA A 44 11.81 13.53 0.75
N ILE A 45 11.46 12.92 -0.38
CA ILE A 45 12.44 12.40 -1.36
C ILE A 45 12.71 13.36 -2.54
N GLY A 46 12.17 14.57 -2.46
CA GLY A 46 12.42 15.62 -3.46
C GLY A 46 11.55 15.52 -4.71
N CYS A 47 10.43 14.80 -4.67
CA CYS A 47 9.42 14.83 -5.72
C CYS A 47 8.56 16.08 -5.63
N THR A 48 8.06 16.53 -6.78
CA THR A 48 6.91 17.45 -6.85
C THR A 48 5.62 16.63 -6.86
N VAL A 49 4.54 17.16 -6.30
CA VAL A 49 3.25 16.46 -6.25
C VAL A 49 2.17 17.28 -6.91
N PHE A 50 1.42 16.67 -7.82
CA PHE A 50 0.12 17.16 -8.27
C PHE A 50 -0.96 16.51 -7.40
N ALA A 51 -1.67 17.33 -6.63
CA ALA A 51 -2.72 16.90 -5.72
C ALA A 51 -4.05 16.70 -6.48
N GLY A 52 -4.12 15.64 -7.28
CA GLY A 52 -5.29 15.33 -8.12
C GLY A 52 -6.53 14.93 -7.33
N GLY A 53 -6.34 14.28 -6.17
CA GLY A 53 -7.44 13.78 -5.35
C GLY A 53 -8.23 12.66 -6.02
N THR A 54 -9.42 12.39 -5.49
CA THR A 54 -10.30 11.31 -5.98
C THR A 54 -11.30 11.79 -7.03
N GLY A 55 -11.75 10.88 -7.89
CA GLY A 55 -12.78 11.16 -8.90
C GLY A 55 -12.28 12.00 -10.07
N GLN A 56 -13.24 12.64 -10.78
CA GLN A 56 -12.96 13.52 -11.92
C GLN A 56 -12.08 12.88 -13.00
N THR A 57 -12.38 11.65 -13.40
CA THR A 57 -11.50 10.79 -14.20
C THR A 57 -10.99 11.43 -15.48
N GLU A 58 -11.84 12.14 -16.24
CA GLU A 58 -11.44 12.83 -17.48
C GLU A 58 -10.47 13.98 -17.21
N GLN A 59 -10.68 14.71 -16.10
CA GLN A 59 -9.76 15.79 -15.69
C GLN A 59 -8.42 15.21 -15.23
N GLN A 60 -8.41 14.04 -14.55
CA GLN A 60 -7.16 13.34 -14.19
C GLN A 60 -6.39 12.96 -15.46
N VAL A 61 -7.06 12.40 -16.47
CA VAL A 61 -6.43 12.08 -17.77
C VAL A 61 -5.84 13.33 -18.42
N GLY A 62 -6.61 14.43 -18.50
CA GLY A 62 -6.14 15.68 -19.05
C GLY A 62 -4.92 16.25 -18.31
N ALA A 63 -4.96 16.26 -16.99
CA ALA A 63 -3.85 16.71 -16.16
C ALA A 63 -2.59 15.84 -16.33
N MET A 64 -2.74 14.52 -16.39
CA MET A 64 -1.62 13.61 -16.62
C MET A 64 -1.01 13.78 -18.03
N ALA A 65 -1.82 13.99 -19.04
CA ALA A 65 -1.35 14.22 -20.41
C ALA A 65 -0.55 15.52 -20.54
N GLU A 66 -0.99 16.59 -19.89
CA GLU A 66 -0.34 17.90 -19.91
C GLU A 66 0.91 17.94 -19.01
N LEU A 67 0.78 17.52 -17.76
CA LEU A 67 1.83 17.64 -16.76
C LEU A 67 2.88 16.52 -16.85
N LYS A 68 2.56 15.41 -17.49
CA LYS A 68 3.46 14.26 -17.75
C LYS A 68 4.13 13.73 -16.47
N PRO A 69 3.36 13.37 -15.41
CA PRO A 69 3.93 12.83 -14.19
C PRO A 69 4.70 11.53 -14.47
N ALA A 70 5.79 11.32 -13.74
CA ALA A 70 6.58 10.09 -13.83
C ALA A 70 5.84 8.87 -13.28
N GLY A 71 4.90 9.07 -12.37
CA GLY A 71 4.14 8.00 -11.77
C GLY A 71 2.90 8.46 -11.01
N TYR A 72 2.12 7.46 -10.60
CA TYR A 72 0.85 7.56 -9.92
C TYR A 72 0.97 7.14 -8.46
N ILE A 73 0.23 7.82 -7.57
CA ILE A 73 0.03 7.42 -6.18
C ILE A 73 -1.47 7.44 -5.90
N GLY A 74 -2.05 6.30 -5.47
CA GLY A 74 -3.49 6.19 -5.25
C GLY A 74 -3.95 4.75 -5.05
N THR A 75 -5.24 4.49 -5.23
CA THR A 75 -5.76 3.12 -5.21
C THR A 75 -5.53 2.42 -6.56
N PRO A 76 -5.27 1.10 -6.58
CA PRO A 76 -5.02 0.38 -7.83
C PRO A 76 -6.23 0.35 -8.76
N SER A 77 -7.45 0.28 -8.24
CA SER A 77 -8.67 0.29 -9.04
C SER A 77 -8.86 1.63 -9.75
N PHE A 78 -8.57 2.76 -9.08
CA PHE A 78 -8.72 4.08 -9.70
C PHE A 78 -7.66 4.33 -10.78
N LEU A 79 -6.43 3.84 -10.60
CA LEU A 79 -5.43 3.86 -11.67
C LEU A 79 -5.92 3.10 -12.92
N LYS A 80 -6.51 1.91 -12.73
CA LYS A 80 -7.10 1.16 -13.83
C LYS A 80 -8.16 2.00 -14.58
N ILE A 81 -9.10 2.59 -13.84
CA ILE A 81 -10.16 3.45 -14.40
C ILE A 81 -9.56 4.62 -15.21
N ILE A 82 -8.51 5.28 -14.69
CA ILE A 82 -7.84 6.38 -15.39
C ILE A 82 -7.22 5.90 -16.70
N VAL A 83 -6.50 4.77 -16.67
CA VAL A 83 -5.83 4.20 -17.87
C VAL A 83 -6.85 3.74 -18.92
N GLU A 84 -7.96 3.11 -18.51
CA GLU A 84 -9.06 2.74 -19.40
C GLU A 84 -9.70 3.98 -20.04
N LYS A 85 -10.00 5.01 -19.22
CA LYS A 85 -10.55 6.29 -19.71
C LYS A 85 -9.59 7.00 -20.66
N ALA A 86 -8.30 6.99 -20.40
CA ALA A 86 -7.29 7.54 -21.32
C ALA A 86 -7.34 6.85 -22.69
N GLY A 87 -7.51 5.52 -22.70
CA GLY A 87 -7.70 4.74 -23.93
C GLY A 87 -8.99 5.13 -24.68
N GLU A 88 -10.11 5.27 -23.97
CA GLU A 88 -11.40 5.72 -24.55
C GLU A 88 -11.30 7.12 -25.16
N MET A 89 -10.56 8.01 -24.52
CA MET A 89 -10.34 9.39 -24.99
C MET A 89 -9.29 9.49 -26.09
N GLY A 90 -8.55 8.41 -26.41
CA GLY A 90 -7.43 8.44 -27.34
C GLY A 90 -6.23 9.26 -26.84
N VAL A 91 -6.09 9.43 -25.52
CA VAL A 91 -5.04 10.24 -24.87
C VAL A 91 -4.01 9.32 -24.23
N PRO A 92 -2.83 9.10 -24.83
CA PRO A 92 -1.81 8.25 -24.25
C PRO A 92 -1.14 8.91 -23.04
N LEU A 93 -0.78 8.10 -22.05
CA LEU A 93 -0.09 8.52 -20.82
C LEU A 93 1.31 7.87 -20.69
N PRO A 94 2.22 8.06 -21.65
CA PRO A 94 3.50 7.32 -21.71
C PRO A 94 4.47 7.71 -20.59
N SER A 95 4.28 8.84 -19.93
CA SER A 95 5.11 9.30 -18.83
C SER A 95 4.87 8.52 -17.54
N VAL A 96 3.66 7.97 -17.36
CA VAL A 96 3.27 7.22 -16.16
C VAL A 96 3.84 5.79 -16.25
N THR A 97 5.04 5.60 -15.74
CA THR A 97 5.76 4.32 -15.83
C THR A 97 5.80 3.54 -14.52
N LYS A 98 5.37 4.14 -13.44
CA LYS A 98 5.37 3.54 -12.09
C LYS A 98 4.15 3.95 -11.28
N ALA A 99 3.80 3.15 -10.29
CA ALA A 99 2.74 3.48 -9.36
C ALA A 99 3.05 2.94 -7.95
N LEU A 100 2.75 3.74 -6.92
CA LEU A 100 2.59 3.26 -5.55
C LEU A 100 1.11 3.18 -5.24
N VAL A 101 0.62 1.98 -4.93
CA VAL A 101 -0.80 1.75 -4.65
C VAL A 101 -1.04 1.28 -3.22
N SER A 102 -2.17 1.67 -2.65
CA SER A 102 -2.59 1.31 -1.29
C SER A 102 -4.10 1.49 -1.12
N GLY A 103 -4.61 1.15 0.07
CA GLY A 103 -6.00 1.37 0.46
C GLY A 103 -6.97 0.27 0.04
N GLU A 104 -6.57 -0.61 -0.85
CA GLU A 104 -7.34 -1.78 -1.28
C GLU A 104 -6.42 -2.90 -1.78
N ALA A 105 -6.99 -4.08 -2.05
CA ALA A 105 -6.23 -5.20 -2.59
C ALA A 105 -5.63 -4.90 -3.98
N PHE A 106 -4.41 -5.36 -4.20
CA PHE A 106 -3.72 -5.28 -5.49
C PHE A 106 -3.46 -6.68 -6.06
N PRO A 107 -4.47 -7.31 -6.68
CA PRO A 107 -4.38 -8.68 -7.14
C PRO A 107 -3.39 -8.83 -8.31
N PRO A 108 -2.78 -10.03 -8.48
CA PRO A 108 -1.83 -10.29 -9.56
C PRO A 108 -2.37 -9.92 -10.94
N SER A 109 -3.63 -10.24 -11.24
CA SER A 109 -4.26 -9.91 -12.52
C SER A 109 -4.26 -8.42 -12.85
N LEU A 110 -4.49 -7.55 -11.85
CA LEU A 110 -4.42 -6.10 -12.04
C LEU A 110 -2.98 -5.61 -12.17
N ARG A 111 -2.06 -6.22 -11.44
CA ARG A 111 -0.62 -5.94 -11.56
C ARG A 111 -0.13 -6.25 -12.97
N ASP A 112 -0.46 -7.43 -13.49
CA ASP A 112 -0.06 -7.87 -14.83
C ASP A 112 -0.68 -6.96 -15.90
N TRP A 113 -1.95 -6.61 -15.74
CA TRP A 113 -2.65 -5.69 -16.64
C TRP A 113 -1.99 -4.30 -16.71
N LEU A 114 -1.49 -3.77 -15.59
CA LEU A 114 -0.72 -2.51 -15.54
C LEU A 114 0.67 -2.69 -16.17
N ALA A 115 1.34 -3.80 -15.88
CA ALA A 115 2.67 -4.09 -16.42
C ALA A 115 2.67 -4.21 -17.95
N GLU A 116 1.65 -4.83 -18.56
CA GLU A 116 1.43 -4.88 -19.99
C GLU A 116 1.31 -3.49 -20.63
N ARG A 117 0.94 -2.48 -19.85
CA ARG A 117 0.83 -1.07 -20.27
C ARG A 117 2.03 -0.21 -19.87
N GLY A 118 3.13 -0.87 -19.45
CA GLY A 118 4.37 -0.21 -19.09
C GLY A 118 4.36 0.44 -17.69
N ILE A 119 3.38 0.13 -16.84
CA ILE A 119 3.26 0.72 -15.49
C ILE A 119 3.69 -0.31 -14.44
N ALA A 120 4.83 -0.09 -13.82
CA ALA A 120 5.31 -0.92 -12.72
C ALA A 120 4.60 -0.54 -11.41
N GLY A 121 3.55 -1.28 -11.03
CA GLY A 121 2.81 -1.06 -9.77
C GLY A 121 3.52 -1.68 -8.57
N TYR A 122 3.63 -0.97 -7.47
CA TYR A 122 4.11 -1.41 -6.15
C TYR A 122 3.05 -1.11 -5.11
N GLN A 123 2.94 -1.95 -4.08
CA GLN A 123 1.96 -1.72 -3.03
C GLN A 123 2.63 -1.38 -1.70
N CYS A 124 1.90 -0.65 -0.85
CA CYS A 124 2.24 -0.50 0.54
C CYS A 124 1.00 -0.75 1.42
N TYR A 125 1.26 -1.10 2.68
CA TYR A 125 0.27 -1.22 3.72
C TYR A 125 0.47 -0.09 4.73
N ALA A 126 -0.55 0.75 4.86
CA ALA A 126 -0.55 1.91 5.73
C ALA A 126 -1.95 2.19 6.26
N THR A 127 -2.08 2.81 7.42
CA THR A 127 -3.34 3.32 7.95
C THR A 127 -3.21 4.80 8.31
N ALA A 128 -4.34 5.48 8.47
CA ALA A 128 -4.38 6.88 8.86
C ALA A 128 -3.71 7.14 10.22
N ASP A 129 -3.89 6.21 11.17
CA ASP A 129 -3.38 6.34 12.53
C ASP A 129 -1.90 5.96 12.64
N LEU A 130 -1.49 4.89 11.97
CA LEU A 130 -0.16 4.29 12.12
C LEU A 130 0.85 4.83 11.11
N GLY A 131 0.40 5.41 9.99
CA GLY A 131 1.25 5.71 8.86
C GLY A 131 1.70 4.45 8.12
N LEU A 132 2.90 4.46 7.55
CA LEU A 132 3.48 3.30 6.86
C LEU A 132 3.73 2.17 7.84
N ILE A 133 3.27 0.97 7.49
CA ILE A 133 3.53 -0.27 8.24
C ILE A 133 4.46 -1.17 7.45
N ALA A 134 4.19 -1.36 6.16
CA ALA A 134 5.00 -2.21 5.30
C ALA A 134 4.90 -1.78 3.83
N TYR A 135 5.92 -2.12 3.04
CA TYR A 135 5.98 -1.75 1.63
C TYR A 135 6.67 -2.81 0.79
N GLU A 136 6.27 -2.89 -0.45
CA GLU A 136 6.85 -3.78 -1.44
C GLU A 136 8.20 -3.26 -1.94
N THR A 137 9.09 -4.19 -2.27
CA THR A 137 10.37 -3.91 -2.88
C THR A 137 10.41 -4.47 -4.31
N GLU A 138 11.50 -4.26 -5.02
CA GLU A 138 11.72 -4.79 -6.37
C GLU A 138 11.66 -6.32 -6.46
N SER A 139 11.92 -7.04 -5.36
CA SER A 139 11.81 -8.50 -5.31
C SER A 139 10.38 -9.02 -5.43
N ARG A 140 9.38 -8.19 -5.14
CA ARG A 140 7.95 -8.56 -5.17
C ARG A 140 7.57 -9.73 -4.22
N GLU A 141 8.41 -10.02 -3.25
CA GLU A 141 8.22 -11.10 -2.29
C GLU A 141 7.76 -10.58 -0.92
N GLY A 142 6.46 -10.33 -0.80
CA GLY A 142 5.85 -9.77 0.40
C GLY A 142 6.15 -8.29 0.61
N LEU A 143 5.79 -7.78 1.78
CA LEU A 143 5.99 -6.39 2.18
C LEU A 143 7.01 -6.33 3.32
N VAL A 144 8.04 -5.53 3.15
CA VAL A 144 9.07 -5.25 4.18
C VAL A 144 8.49 -4.31 5.22
N LEU A 145 8.66 -4.63 6.50
CA LEU A 145 8.19 -3.79 7.60
C LEU A 145 8.99 -2.48 7.70
N ASP A 146 8.27 -1.40 7.99
CA ASP A 146 8.89 -0.10 8.31
C ASP A 146 9.54 -0.14 9.71
N GLU A 147 10.71 0.51 9.86
CA GLU A 147 11.45 0.52 11.13
C GLU A 147 10.81 1.43 12.21
N GLY A 148 9.80 2.23 11.86
CA GLY A 148 9.05 3.08 12.79
C GLY A 148 7.93 2.36 13.52
N VAL A 149 7.76 1.05 13.30
CA VAL A 149 6.71 0.25 13.93
C VAL A 149 7.23 -1.09 14.42
N ILE A 150 6.58 -1.63 15.46
CA ILE A 150 6.69 -3.03 15.88
C ILE A 150 5.40 -3.72 15.45
N VAL A 151 5.52 -4.83 14.73
CA VAL A 151 4.38 -5.60 14.22
C VAL A 151 4.34 -6.96 14.90
N GLU A 152 3.19 -7.29 15.46
CA GLU A 152 2.88 -8.60 16.01
C GLU A 152 1.75 -9.21 15.16
N ILE A 153 1.85 -10.51 14.91
CA ILE A 153 0.74 -11.29 14.32
C ILE A 153 0.12 -12.10 15.45
N VAL A 154 -1.14 -11.83 15.74
CA VAL A 154 -1.81 -12.42 16.90
C VAL A 154 -3.07 -13.16 16.51
N ARG A 155 -3.51 -14.06 17.36
CA ARG A 155 -4.79 -14.76 17.20
C ARG A 155 -5.94 -13.80 17.44
N PRO A 156 -6.83 -13.62 16.47
CA PRO A 156 -7.96 -12.71 16.61
C PRO A 156 -8.77 -12.96 17.89
N GLY A 157 -9.07 -11.89 18.61
CA GLY A 157 -9.87 -11.91 19.84
C GLY A 157 -9.18 -12.38 21.10
N THR A 158 -7.92 -12.87 21.04
CA THR A 158 -7.15 -13.24 22.24
C THR A 158 -5.93 -12.34 22.46
N GLY A 159 -5.32 -11.85 21.38
CA GLY A 159 -4.09 -11.08 21.40
C GLY A 159 -2.83 -11.94 21.64
N ASP A 160 -2.96 -13.26 21.62
CA ASP A 160 -1.83 -14.19 21.76
C ASP A 160 -1.05 -14.28 20.44
N PRO A 161 0.29 -14.21 20.43
CA PRO A 161 1.08 -14.39 19.23
C PRO A 161 0.82 -15.74 18.56
N VAL A 162 0.79 -15.74 17.22
CA VAL A 162 0.71 -16.98 16.44
C VAL A 162 2.12 -17.43 16.00
N PRO A 163 2.31 -18.73 15.69
CA PRO A 163 3.54 -19.22 15.08
C PRO A 163 3.89 -18.50 13.78
N GLU A 164 5.18 -18.41 13.46
CA GLU A 164 5.66 -17.82 12.20
C GLU A 164 5.01 -18.50 10.99
N GLY A 165 4.49 -17.67 10.07
CA GLY A 165 3.81 -18.14 8.86
C GLY A 165 2.32 -18.44 9.02
N GLU A 166 1.81 -18.55 10.26
CA GLU A 166 0.37 -18.65 10.53
C GLU A 166 -0.32 -17.28 10.32
N VAL A 167 -1.54 -17.31 9.80
CA VAL A 167 -2.34 -16.09 9.58
C VAL A 167 -2.95 -15.64 10.90
N GLY A 168 -2.80 -14.36 11.21
CA GLY A 168 -3.40 -13.74 12.38
C GLY A 168 -3.68 -12.26 12.15
N GLU A 169 -4.22 -11.60 13.16
CA GLU A 169 -4.48 -10.16 13.14
C GLU A 169 -3.19 -9.38 13.34
N LEU A 170 -3.02 -8.32 12.54
CA LEU A 170 -1.94 -7.36 12.69
C LEU A 170 -2.19 -6.45 13.89
N VAL A 171 -1.31 -6.51 14.86
CA VAL A 171 -1.27 -5.61 16.02
C VAL A 171 0.02 -4.80 15.95
N ILE A 172 -0.12 -3.49 16.02
CA ILE A 172 0.97 -2.56 15.71
C ILE A 172 1.26 -1.64 16.90
N THR A 173 2.53 -1.49 17.22
CA THR A 173 3.02 -0.45 18.13
C THR A 173 3.81 0.57 17.33
N THR A 174 3.47 1.86 17.42
CA THR A 174 4.22 2.94 16.78
C THR A 174 5.35 3.42 17.68
N LEU A 175 6.49 3.73 17.09
CA LEU A 175 7.62 4.40 17.76
C LEU A 175 7.53 5.94 17.62
N ASN A 176 6.31 6.47 17.44
CA ASN A 176 6.03 7.88 17.32
C ASN A 176 5.72 8.48 18.70
N PRO A 177 6.58 9.37 19.24
CA PRO A 177 6.36 9.94 20.55
C PRO A 177 5.22 10.98 20.61
N ASP A 178 4.83 11.54 19.46
CA ASP A 178 3.78 12.57 19.39
C ASP A 178 2.37 11.95 19.38
N TYR A 179 2.25 10.70 18.90
CA TYR A 179 1.01 9.93 18.89
C TYR A 179 1.33 8.43 19.10
N PRO A 180 1.64 8.04 20.34
CA PRO A 180 2.00 6.66 20.63
C PRO A 180 0.77 5.76 20.60
N LEU A 181 0.80 4.75 19.76
CA LEU A 181 -0.18 3.67 19.75
C LEU A 181 0.54 2.39 20.15
N ILE A 182 0.09 1.77 21.25
CA ILE A 182 0.71 0.56 21.79
C ILE A 182 -0.25 -0.59 21.59
N ARG A 183 0.22 -1.62 20.86
CA ARG A 183 -0.55 -2.81 20.51
C ARG A 183 -1.93 -2.48 19.92
N PHE A 184 -1.95 -1.56 18.95
CA PHE A 184 -3.15 -1.16 18.24
C PHE A 184 -3.58 -2.29 17.28
N GLY A 185 -4.77 -2.85 17.49
CA GLY A 185 -5.38 -3.85 16.62
C GLY A 185 -5.91 -3.20 15.35
N THR A 186 -5.39 -3.62 14.20
CA THR A 186 -5.81 -3.05 12.91
C THR A 186 -7.11 -3.65 12.40
N GLY A 187 -7.49 -4.82 12.89
CA GLY A 187 -8.58 -5.63 12.34
C GLY A 187 -8.24 -6.27 10.98
N ASP A 188 -7.00 -6.13 10.50
CA ASP A 188 -6.54 -6.73 9.26
C ASP A 188 -5.74 -8.00 9.52
N LEU A 189 -5.82 -8.96 8.59
CA LEU A 189 -5.09 -10.22 8.66
C LEU A 189 -3.84 -10.18 7.79
N SER A 190 -2.77 -10.80 8.31
CA SER A 190 -1.54 -11.11 7.57
C SER A 190 -0.82 -12.31 8.17
N ALA A 191 0.33 -12.64 7.62
CA ALA A 191 1.25 -13.62 8.18
C ALA A 191 2.70 -13.16 7.96
N VAL A 192 3.60 -13.55 8.85
CA VAL A 192 5.05 -13.38 8.62
C VAL A 192 5.46 -14.22 7.41
N LEU A 193 6.20 -13.60 6.49
CA LEU A 193 6.84 -14.31 5.39
C LEU A 193 8.24 -14.71 5.82
N PRO A 194 8.52 -16.02 5.96
CA PRO A 194 9.82 -16.48 6.44
C PRO A 194 10.95 -16.20 5.44
N GLY A 195 12.17 -16.24 5.94
CA GLY A 195 13.37 -16.07 5.14
C GLY A 195 13.80 -14.61 4.94
N GLN A 196 15.02 -14.44 4.45
CA GLN A 196 15.63 -13.14 4.23
C GLN A 196 15.05 -12.46 2.98
N CYS A 197 14.93 -11.13 3.02
CA CYS A 197 14.53 -10.36 1.84
C CYS A 197 15.58 -10.50 0.72
N PRO A 198 15.19 -10.87 -0.52
CA PRO A 198 16.14 -11.00 -1.64
C PRO A 198 16.90 -9.71 -1.97
N THR A 199 16.38 -8.55 -1.58
CA THR A 199 17.07 -7.27 -1.74
C THR A 199 18.10 -6.97 -0.68
N GLY A 200 18.39 -7.93 0.22
CA GLY A 200 19.38 -7.80 1.29
C GLY A 200 18.92 -7.03 2.53
N ARG A 201 17.64 -6.61 2.59
CA ARG A 201 17.09 -6.00 3.80
C ARG A 201 16.94 -7.02 4.91
N THR A 202 17.25 -6.62 6.13
CA THR A 202 17.17 -7.47 7.33
C THR A 202 15.80 -7.39 8.04
N ASN A 203 14.95 -6.46 7.64
CA ASN A 203 13.61 -6.31 8.17
C ASN A 203 12.75 -7.55 7.89
N VAL A 204 11.90 -7.87 8.84
CA VAL A 204 10.86 -8.90 8.66
C VAL A 204 9.94 -8.50 7.51
N ARG A 205 9.42 -9.51 6.80
CA ARG A 205 8.42 -9.33 5.75
C ARG A 205 7.09 -9.96 6.17
N ILE A 206 6.02 -9.36 5.70
CA ILE A 206 4.66 -9.92 5.82
C ILE A 206 4.10 -10.22 4.43
N LYS A 207 3.12 -11.14 4.37
CA LYS A 207 2.48 -11.53 3.11
C LYS A 207 1.61 -10.42 2.48
N GLY A 208 1.36 -9.34 3.24
CA GLY A 208 0.46 -8.26 2.87
C GLY A 208 -0.94 -8.46 3.44
N TRP A 209 -1.90 -7.70 2.94
CA TRP A 209 -3.29 -7.78 3.40
C TRP A 209 -3.95 -9.09 2.94
N MET A 210 -4.50 -9.87 3.88
CA MET A 210 -5.12 -11.18 3.66
C MET A 210 -6.61 -11.21 4.04
N GLY A 211 -7.21 -10.06 4.28
CA GLY A 211 -8.61 -9.92 4.67
C GLY A 211 -8.77 -9.23 6.02
N ARG A 212 -10.00 -9.24 6.53
CA ARG A 212 -10.38 -8.64 7.80
C ARG A 212 -10.55 -9.70 8.88
N ALA A 213 -10.10 -9.40 10.10
CA ALA A 213 -10.25 -10.29 11.25
C ALA A 213 -11.72 -10.48 11.66
N ASP A 214 -12.55 -9.44 11.52
CA ASP A 214 -13.98 -9.46 11.77
C ASP A 214 -14.79 -10.29 10.74
N GLN A 215 -14.20 -10.62 9.60
CA GLN A 215 -14.77 -11.51 8.59
C GLN A 215 -14.39 -12.99 8.80
N THR A 216 -13.59 -13.29 9.83
CA THR A 216 -13.24 -14.66 10.17
C THR A 216 -14.37 -15.34 10.95
N THR A 217 -14.63 -16.61 10.63
CA THR A 217 -15.61 -17.44 11.35
C THR A 217 -14.90 -18.54 12.13
N LYS A 218 -15.28 -18.72 13.39
CA LYS A 218 -14.74 -19.83 14.20
C LYS A 218 -15.51 -21.12 13.91
N VAL A 219 -14.83 -22.08 13.27
CA VAL A 219 -15.40 -23.39 12.97
C VAL A 219 -14.64 -24.44 13.76
N ARG A 220 -15.35 -25.13 14.68
CA ARG A 220 -14.78 -26.20 15.57
C ARG A 220 -13.47 -25.78 16.25
N GLY A 221 -13.38 -24.52 16.68
CA GLY A 221 -12.20 -23.99 17.37
C GLY A 221 -11.11 -23.37 16.46
N MET A 222 -11.20 -23.55 15.15
CA MET A 222 -10.30 -22.97 14.17
C MET A 222 -10.88 -21.68 13.57
N PHE A 223 -10.04 -20.68 13.34
CA PHE A 223 -10.43 -19.48 12.61
C PHE A 223 -10.32 -19.75 11.10
N VAL A 224 -11.43 -19.61 10.39
CA VAL A 224 -11.52 -19.72 8.93
C VAL A 224 -11.70 -18.33 8.36
N HIS A 225 -10.77 -17.88 7.52
CA HIS A 225 -10.84 -16.59 6.85
C HIS A 225 -11.31 -16.74 5.38
N PRO A 226 -11.88 -15.68 4.78
CA PRO A 226 -12.46 -15.75 3.44
C PRO A 226 -11.53 -16.31 2.35
N GLY A 227 -10.22 -16.03 2.44
CA GLY A 227 -9.22 -16.55 1.49
C GLY A 227 -9.12 -18.08 1.49
N GLN A 228 -9.22 -18.73 2.67
CA GLN A 228 -9.23 -20.20 2.75
C GLN A 228 -10.47 -20.80 2.10
N VAL A 229 -11.62 -20.14 2.25
CA VAL A 229 -12.86 -20.56 1.57
C VAL A 229 -12.71 -20.42 0.06
N ALA A 230 -12.15 -19.32 -0.41
CA ALA A 230 -11.94 -19.08 -1.84
C ALA A 230 -10.95 -20.08 -2.48
N GLU A 231 -9.99 -20.62 -1.74
CA GLU A 231 -9.08 -21.67 -2.24
C GLU A 231 -9.78 -23.02 -2.44
N VAL A 232 -10.80 -23.30 -1.65
CA VAL A 232 -11.56 -24.56 -1.73
C VAL A 232 -12.65 -24.53 -2.84
N VAL A 233 -13.12 -23.33 -3.19
CA VAL A 233 -14.21 -23.12 -4.16
C VAL A 233 -13.67 -22.96 -5.61
N LYS A 234 -12.37 -22.83 -5.80
CA LYS A 234 -11.72 -22.87 -7.12
C LYS A 234 -11.65 -24.28 -7.68
#